data_c1b1f801be4763887851ad88c032550f
#
_entry.id   c1b1f801be4763887851ad88c032550f
#
_cell.length_a   1.000
_cell.length_b   1.000
_cell.length_c   1.000
_cell.angle_alpha   90.00
_cell.angle_beta   90.00
_cell.angle_gamma   90.00
#
_symmetry.space_group_name_H-M   'P 1'
#
loop_
_entity.id
_entity.type
_entity.pdbx_description
1 polymer ?
#
loop_
_entity_poly.entity_id
_entity_poly.type
_entity_poly.pdbx_seq_one_letter_code
_entity_poly.pdbx_strand_id
1 'polypeptide(L)'
;IDTDAQGMPEQRVVDNLQVSLFPAMDLSKLQGQDQEAALRHAIDSLAQEPIPLHGAPLFRTRMFRLADEQHVWFFMPHHIIWDGWSFDLLYQEMAALYAHQIEKPGAADPLPPLAIDYGDFAGWHHQFLKSDTLQKQVDHWLSIIDPKLPPLDIPADRKRPARMSGLGSTEWLYLPEPLVARLREHARQQHTTPFMTLLAVWALLLHGLSRQPALRIGTPVRGRELPELEQVMGFFVNALPLTFHFGTDQASDRDATHASPDSATPAGMAAGAGVREHAPRTISQLLEQVRQTVVTAFGNSDVPADRILQAMGPSRDESRPPLWQAFFSFQEATARQLQWGNLHDKPLYVLQPGTAEDLGLWFLANGNHLVGGLQYNTDIFDALRVRRIAEAYQLLLTCWLD
;
A
#
# COMPACT_ATOMS: atom_id res chain seq x y z
N ILE A 1 14.84 2.23 -17.88
CA ILE A 1 14.70 3.65 -17.53
C ILE A 1 15.99 4.34 -17.88
N ASP A 2 15.91 5.41 -18.67
CA ASP A 2 17.00 6.29 -19.01
C ASP A 2 16.81 7.67 -18.38
N THR A 3 17.69 8.61 -18.69
CA THR A 3 17.53 10.03 -18.35
C THR A 3 17.52 10.87 -19.62
N ASP A 4 16.61 11.84 -19.67
CA ASP A 4 16.59 12.82 -20.77
C ASP A 4 17.79 13.81 -20.70
N ALA A 5 17.86 14.73 -21.65
CA ALA A 5 18.93 15.74 -21.71
C ALA A 5 18.94 16.70 -20.50
N GLN A 6 17.86 16.77 -19.73
CA GLN A 6 17.71 17.56 -18.51
C GLN A 6 17.99 16.74 -17.24
N GLY A 7 18.33 15.45 -17.38
CA GLY A 7 18.57 14.54 -16.27
C GLY A 7 17.31 13.99 -15.61
N MET A 8 16.13 14.16 -16.23
CA MET A 8 14.88 13.62 -15.74
C MET A 8 14.71 12.15 -16.17
N PRO A 9 14.13 11.28 -15.31
CA PRO A 9 13.88 9.89 -15.67
C PRO A 9 12.91 9.80 -16.87
N GLU A 10 13.27 9.00 -17.86
CA GLU A 10 12.47 8.70 -19.03
C GLU A 10 12.28 7.21 -19.17
N GLN A 11 11.04 6.77 -19.36
CA GLN A 11 10.72 5.38 -19.66
C GLN A 11 10.78 5.18 -21.18
N ARG A 12 11.58 4.17 -21.61
CA ARG A 12 11.72 3.81 -23.01
C ARG A 12 11.24 2.38 -23.23
N VAL A 13 10.33 2.21 -24.19
CA VAL A 13 9.87 0.89 -24.65
C VAL A 13 10.95 0.25 -25.53
N VAL A 14 11.24 -1.01 -25.29
CA VAL A 14 12.20 -1.80 -26.06
C VAL A 14 11.44 -2.83 -26.89
N ASP A 15 11.62 -2.79 -28.21
CA ASP A 15 11.04 -3.76 -29.11
C ASP A 15 11.79 -5.10 -29.09
N ASN A 16 11.07 -6.17 -29.41
CA ASN A 16 11.64 -7.54 -29.61
C ASN A 16 12.40 -8.10 -28.39
N LEU A 17 11.92 -7.84 -27.18
CA LEU A 17 12.50 -8.41 -25.97
C LEU A 17 12.35 -9.93 -25.97
N GLN A 18 13.48 -10.65 -25.86
CA GLN A 18 13.49 -12.10 -25.70
C GLN A 18 13.46 -12.46 -24.21
N VAL A 19 12.38 -13.05 -23.75
CA VAL A 19 12.25 -13.57 -22.38
C VAL A 19 12.32 -15.08 -22.42
N SER A 20 13.28 -15.67 -21.72
CA SER A 20 13.42 -17.13 -21.62
C SER A 20 12.92 -17.62 -20.27
N LEU A 21 11.89 -18.46 -20.28
CA LEU A 21 11.41 -19.19 -19.10
C LEU A 21 12.09 -20.55 -18.94
N PHE A 22 12.68 -21.07 -20.01
CA PHE A 22 13.24 -22.40 -20.07
C PHE A 22 14.75 -22.38 -20.39
N PRO A 23 15.49 -23.41 -19.92
CA PRO A 23 15.00 -24.58 -19.18
C PRO A 23 14.52 -24.22 -17.78
N ALA A 24 13.45 -24.91 -17.33
CA ALA A 24 12.99 -24.82 -15.95
C ALA A 24 14.08 -25.33 -15.00
N MET A 25 14.17 -24.75 -13.80
CA MET A 25 15.02 -25.31 -12.75
C MET A 25 14.39 -26.58 -12.20
N ASP A 26 15.03 -27.72 -12.46
CA ASP A 26 14.50 -29.03 -12.09
C ASP A 26 14.85 -29.38 -10.64
N LEU A 27 13.84 -29.41 -9.79
CA LEU A 27 13.91 -29.82 -8.38
C LEU A 27 13.22 -31.17 -8.15
N SER A 28 12.75 -31.88 -9.19
CA SER A 28 11.97 -33.12 -9.08
C SER A 28 12.74 -34.30 -8.45
N LYS A 29 14.08 -34.21 -8.43
CA LYS A 29 14.93 -35.21 -7.77
C LYS A 29 14.99 -35.07 -6.25
N LEU A 30 14.59 -33.92 -5.71
CA LEU A 30 14.46 -33.67 -4.29
C LEU A 30 13.04 -34.01 -3.83
N GLN A 31 12.88 -34.32 -2.56
CA GLN A 31 11.56 -34.66 -2.00
C GLN A 31 11.34 -34.01 -0.62
N GLY A 32 10.06 -33.79 -0.27
CA GLY A 32 9.67 -33.30 1.04
C GLY A 32 10.34 -31.99 1.44
N GLN A 33 10.91 -31.94 2.63
CA GLN A 33 11.53 -30.73 3.18
C GLN A 33 12.73 -30.24 2.38
N ASP A 34 13.53 -31.13 1.78
CA ASP A 34 14.70 -30.74 0.98
C ASP A 34 14.26 -30.03 -0.31
N GLN A 35 13.19 -30.49 -0.95
CA GLN A 35 12.64 -29.86 -2.14
C GLN A 35 12.05 -28.47 -1.81
N GLU A 36 11.27 -28.38 -0.71
CA GLU A 36 10.71 -27.11 -0.26
C GLU A 36 11.80 -26.10 0.13
N ALA A 37 12.84 -26.54 0.84
CA ALA A 37 13.97 -25.70 1.24
C ALA A 37 14.74 -25.20 0.02
N ALA A 38 14.99 -26.07 -0.97
CA ALA A 38 15.68 -25.71 -2.21
C ALA A 38 14.87 -24.71 -3.04
N LEU A 39 13.55 -24.91 -3.17
CA LEU A 39 12.63 -23.99 -3.85
C LEU A 39 12.64 -22.63 -3.16
N ARG A 40 12.45 -22.60 -1.83
CA ARG A 40 12.43 -21.35 -1.05
C ARG A 40 13.74 -20.60 -1.18
N HIS A 41 14.88 -21.28 -1.02
CA HIS A 41 16.20 -20.67 -1.19
C HIS A 41 16.40 -20.06 -2.58
N ALA A 42 15.99 -20.77 -3.64
CA ALA A 42 16.09 -20.26 -5.00
C ALA A 42 15.19 -19.02 -5.24
N ILE A 43 13.96 -19.04 -4.72
CA ILE A 43 13.02 -17.90 -4.79
C ILE A 43 13.57 -16.70 -4.01
N ASP A 44 14.02 -16.91 -2.77
CA ASP A 44 14.58 -15.84 -1.93
C ASP A 44 15.81 -15.20 -2.58
N SER A 45 16.69 -16.01 -3.17
CA SER A 45 17.85 -15.50 -3.92
C SER A 45 17.45 -14.64 -5.10
N LEU A 46 16.44 -15.07 -5.87
CA LEU A 46 15.90 -14.29 -7.00
C LEU A 46 15.22 -12.99 -6.53
N ALA A 47 14.54 -13.02 -5.39
CA ALA A 47 13.84 -11.86 -4.84
C ALA A 47 14.79 -10.81 -4.25
N GLN A 48 15.95 -11.24 -3.74
CA GLN A 48 16.95 -10.35 -3.16
C GLN A 48 17.86 -9.67 -4.20
N GLU A 49 18.00 -10.27 -5.38
CA GLU A 49 18.83 -9.68 -6.43
C GLU A 49 18.19 -8.44 -7.01
N PRO A 50 18.83 -7.26 -7.01
CA PRO A 50 18.26 -6.05 -7.57
C PRO A 50 17.94 -6.18 -9.06
N ILE A 51 16.85 -5.54 -9.50
CA ILE A 51 16.56 -5.35 -10.92
C ILE A 51 17.13 -3.99 -11.32
N PRO A 52 18.15 -3.93 -12.18
CA PRO A 52 18.72 -2.66 -12.60
C PRO A 52 17.70 -1.87 -13.44
N LEU A 53 17.62 -0.56 -13.19
CA LEU A 53 16.72 0.31 -13.94
C LEU A 53 17.15 0.55 -15.39
N HIS A 54 18.45 0.45 -15.66
CA HIS A 54 18.99 0.56 -17.03
C HIS A 54 18.90 -0.78 -17.74
N GLY A 55 18.34 -0.78 -18.92
CA GLY A 55 18.11 -1.97 -19.74
C GLY A 55 16.74 -2.60 -19.50
N ALA A 56 16.49 -3.70 -20.21
CA ALA A 56 15.25 -4.47 -20.16
C ALA A 56 15.56 -5.97 -20.04
N PRO A 57 14.69 -6.78 -19.44
CA PRO A 57 13.39 -6.47 -18.87
C PRO A 57 13.48 -5.86 -17.45
N LEU A 58 12.50 -5.05 -17.07
CA LEU A 58 12.32 -4.57 -15.71
C LEU A 58 11.49 -5.54 -14.87
N PHE A 59 11.65 -6.81 -15.12
CA PHE A 59 11.07 -7.90 -14.34
C PHE A 59 11.97 -9.12 -14.37
N ARG A 60 11.77 -10.02 -13.41
CA ARG A 60 12.44 -11.33 -13.34
C ARG A 60 11.40 -12.42 -13.31
N THR A 61 11.64 -13.48 -14.06
CA THR A 61 10.76 -14.63 -14.11
C THR A 61 11.54 -15.93 -14.18
N ARG A 62 10.98 -16.98 -13.57
CA ARG A 62 11.59 -18.31 -13.53
C ARG A 62 10.53 -19.39 -13.39
N MET A 63 10.75 -20.51 -14.07
CA MET A 63 9.95 -21.72 -13.88
C MET A 63 10.76 -22.74 -13.07
N PHE A 64 10.11 -23.36 -12.08
CA PHE A 64 10.63 -24.50 -11.32
C PHE A 64 9.77 -25.71 -11.58
N ARG A 65 10.38 -26.87 -11.79
CA ARG A 65 9.70 -28.17 -11.91
C ARG A 65 9.88 -28.93 -10.62
N LEU A 66 8.79 -29.26 -9.94
CA LEU A 66 8.78 -30.03 -8.69
C LEU A 66 8.41 -31.50 -8.93
N ALA A 67 7.57 -31.77 -9.91
CA ALA A 67 7.19 -33.08 -10.42
C ALA A 67 6.75 -32.97 -11.87
N ASP A 68 6.32 -34.08 -12.49
CA ASP A 68 5.90 -34.10 -13.90
C ASP A 68 4.74 -33.14 -14.15
N GLU A 69 3.79 -33.05 -13.23
CA GLU A 69 2.60 -32.19 -13.32
C GLU A 69 2.58 -31.07 -12.28
N GLN A 70 3.69 -30.83 -11.58
CA GLN A 70 3.77 -29.81 -10.56
C GLN A 70 4.92 -28.82 -10.83
N HIS A 71 4.54 -27.57 -11.05
CA HIS A 71 5.46 -26.49 -11.38
C HIS A 71 5.19 -25.27 -10.50
N VAL A 72 6.23 -24.45 -10.31
CA VAL A 72 6.11 -23.14 -9.67
C VAL A 72 6.60 -22.10 -10.66
N TRP A 73 5.77 -21.12 -10.93
CA TRP A 73 6.13 -19.96 -11.72
C TRP A 73 6.42 -18.79 -10.80
N PHE A 74 7.63 -18.27 -10.85
CA PHE A 74 8.07 -17.06 -10.17
C PHE A 74 8.03 -15.90 -11.15
N PHE A 75 7.39 -14.79 -10.75
CA PHE A 75 7.36 -13.53 -11.48
C PHE A 75 7.50 -12.36 -10.51
N MET A 76 8.49 -11.51 -10.74
CA MET A 76 8.79 -10.34 -9.92
C MET A 76 9.08 -9.14 -10.83
N PRO A 77 8.14 -8.23 -11.03
CA PRO A 77 8.36 -6.96 -11.72
C PRO A 77 8.99 -5.93 -10.79
N HIS A 78 9.76 -5.00 -11.36
CA HIS A 78 10.17 -3.79 -10.65
C HIS A 78 8.95 -2.89 -10.45
N HIS A 79 8.76 -2.37 -9.24
CA HIS A 79 7.55 -1.60 -8.89
C HIS A 79 7.38 -0.30 -9.71
N ILE A 80 8.47 0.20 -10.35
CA ILE A 80 8.42 1.40 -11.22
C ILE A 80 7.56 1.21 -12.48
N ILE A 81 7.32 -0.05 -12.89
CA ILE A 81 6.49 -0.40 -14.06
C ILE A 81 5.24 -1.20 -13.68
N TRP A 82 4.96 -1.39 -12.41
CA TRP A 82 3.98 -2.38 -11.97
C TRP A 82 3.28 -1.98 -10.67
N ASP A 83 1.99 -2.27 -10.58
CA ASP A 83 1.21 -2.10 -9.35
C ASP A 83 0.38 -3.34 -9.02
N GLY A 84 -0.39 -3.28 -7.93
CA GLY A 84 -1.23 -4.39 -7.48
C GLY A 84 -2.30 -4.79 -8.49
N TRP A 85 -2.92 -3.84 -9.19
CA TRP A 85 -3.92 -4.08 -10.22
C TRP A 85 -3.34 -4.75 -11.46
N SER A 86 -2.11 -4.42 -11.82
CA SER A 86 -1.41 -5.06 -12.93
C SER A 86 -1.22 -6.57 -12.72
N PHE A 87 -1.11 -7.04 -11.46
CA PHE A 87 -1.13 -8.48 -11.16
C PHE A 87 -2.50 -9.09 -11.47
N ASP A 88 -3.59 -8.40 -11.16
CA ASP A 88 -4.94 -8.90 -11.44
C ASP A 88 -5.17 -9.05 -12.95
N LEU A 89 -4.71 -8.07 -13.74
CA LEU A 89 -4.73 -8.14 -15.20
C LEU A 89 -3.85 -9.28 -15.73
N LEU A 90 -2.62 -9.40 -15.23
CA LEU A 90 -1.71 -10.47 -15.61
C LEU A 90 -2.36 -11.85 -15.41
N TYR A 91 -2.99 -12.09 -14.26
CA TYR A 91 -3.66 -13.36 -13.99
C TYR A 91 -4.84 -13.60 -14.94
N GLN A 92 -5.65 -12.56 -15.21
CA GLN A 92 -6.78 -12.66 -16.14
C GLN A 92 -6.32 -12.98 -17.56
N GLU A 93 -5.36 -12.23 -18.09
CA GLU A 93 -4.84 -12.41 -19.45
C GLU A 93 -4.13 -13.76 -19.60
N MET A 94 -3.32 -14.15 -18.62
CA MET A 94 -2.66 -15.46 -18.64
C MET A 94 -3.66 -16.61 -18.59
N ALA A 95 -4.74 -16.52 -17.82
CA ALA A 95 -5.79 -17.53 -17.79
C ALA A 95 -6.49 -17.65 -19.16
N ALA A 96 -6.82 -16.52 -19.80
CA ALA A 96 -7.44 -16.47 -21.11
C ALA A 96 -6.51 -17.05 -22.20
N LEU A 97 -5.25 -16.63 -22.21
CA LEU A 97 -4.24 -17.11 -23.16
C LEU A 97 -3.97 -18.61 -23.00
N TYR A 98 -3.87 -19.09 -21.75
CA TYR A 98 -3.64 -20.50 -21.45
C TYR A 98 -4.82 -21.36 -21.92
N ALA A 99 -6.05 -20.99 -21.60
CA ALA A 99 -7.25 -21.69 -22.06
C ALA A 99 -7.32 -21.72 -23.59
N HIS A 100 -7.07 -20.58 -24.23
CA HIS A 100 -7.08 -20.47 -25.69
C HIS A 100 -6.02 -21.36 -26.35
N GLN A 101 -4.81 -21.40 -25.80
CA GLN A 101 -3.71 -22.21 -26.33
C GLN A 101 -4.01 -23.73 -26.24
N ILE A 102 -4.74 -24.17 -25.20
CA ILE A 102 -5.16 -25.54 -25.03
C ILE A 102 -6.27 -25.90 -26.06
N GLU A 103 -7.28 -25.03 -26.17
CA GLU A 103 -8.46 -25.28 -27.00
C GLU A 103 -8.19 -25.10 -28.51
N LYS A 104 -7.38 -24.10 -28.86
CA LYS A 104 -7.11 -23.67 -30.25
C LYS A 104 -5.62 -23.37 -30.45
N PRO A 105 -4.73 -24.39 -30.40
CA PRO A 105 -3.30 -24.17 -30.55
C PRO A 105 -2.97 -23.47 -31.89
N GLY A 106 -2.21 -22.37 -31.78
CA GLY A 106 -1.76 -21.60 -32.95
C GLY A 106 -2.79 -20.67 -33.59
N ALA A 107 -3.97 -20.49 -32.96
CA ALA A 107 -4.92 -19.46 -33.37
C ALA A 107 -4.46 -18.06 -32.92
N ALA A 108 -5.10 -17.04 -33.50
CA ALA A 108 -4.79 -15.64 -33.14
C ALA A 108 -5.07 -15.35 -31.66
N ASP A 109 -4.38 -14.35 -31.14
CA ASP A 109 -4.50 -13.88 -29.76
C ASP A 109 -5.97 -13.59 -29.42
N PRO A 110 -6.51 -14.15 -28.30
CA PRO A 110 -7.88 -13.92 -27.87
C PRO A 110 -8.09 -12.59 -27.15
N LEU A 111 -7.01 -11.90 -26.76
CA LEU A 111 -7.12 -10.68 -25.99
C LEU A 111 -7.58 -9.51 -26.87
N PRO A 112 -8.48 -8.64 -26.38
CA PRO A 112 -8.87 -7.44 -27.10
C PRO A 112 -7.69 -6.47 -27.22
N PRO A 113 -7.59 -5.69 -28.31
CA PRO A 113 -6.60 -4.65 -28.42
C PRO A 113 -6.85 -3.57 -27.36
N LEU A 114 -5.78 -3.06 -26.78
CA LEU A 114 -5.86 -1.92 -25.86
C LEU A 114 -6.29 -0.65 -26.61
N ALA A 115 -7.19 0.13 -26.01
CA ALA A 115 -7.60 1.44 -26.54
C ALA A 115 -6.50 2.50 -26.38
N ILE A 116 -5.72 2.40 -25.32
CA ILE A 116 -4.58 3.27 -24.99
C ILE A 116 -3.48 2.41 -24.34
N ASP A 117 -2.27 2.92 -24.38
CA ASP A 117 -1.14 2.32 -23.65
C ASP A 117 -0.67 3.20 -22.46
N TYR A 118 0.35 2.73 -21.74
CA TYR A 118 0.91 3.48 -20.61
C TYR A 118 1.60 4.78 -21.07
N GLY A 119 2.12 4.85 -22.28
CA GLY A 119 2.73 6.05 -22.86
C GLY A 119 1.69 7.14 -23.10
N ASP A 120 0.51 6.78 -23.61
CA ASP A 120 -0.63 7.69 -23.76
C ASP A 120 -1.06 8.29 -22.42
N PHE A 121 -1.19 7.43 -21.38
CA PHE A 121 -1.45 7.88 -20.01
C PHE A 121 -0.36 8.82 -19.51
N ALA A 122 0.91 8.49 -19.67
CA ALA A 122 2.03 9.31 -19.20
C ALA A 122 2.02 10.70 -19.86
N GLY A 123 1.77 10.75 -21.17
CA GLY A 123 1.62 12.00 -21.93
C GLY A 123 0.46 12.86 -21.44
N TRP A 124 -0.71 12.26 -21.24
CA TRP A 124 -1.88 12.93 -20.68
C TRP A 124 -1.62 13.41 -19.24
N HIS A 125 -1.09 12.53 -18.37
CA HIS A 125 -0.81 12.84 -16.97
C HIS A 125 0.19 13.98 -16.81
N HIS A 126 1.22 14.03 -17.66
CA HIS A 126 2.18 15.14 -17.67
C HIS A 126 1.52 16.51 -17.98
N GLN A 127 0.49 16.52 -18.83
CA GLN A 127 -0.30 17.74 -19.09
C GLN A 127 -1.25 18.04 -17.93
N PHE A 128 -1.91 17.02 -17.39
CA PHE A 128 -2.81 17.13 -16.25
C PHE A 128 -2.11 17.72 -15.01
N LEU A 129 -0.86 17.33 -14.76
CA LEU A 129 -0.04 17.87 -13.67
C LEU A 129 0.21 19.40 -13.74
N LYS A 130 -0.13 20.05 -14.86
CA LYS A 130 -0.02 21.50 -15.06
C LYS A 130 -1.38 22.20 -15.06
N SER A 131 -2.47 21.47 -14.81
CA SER A 131 -3.83 22.00 -14.89
C SER A 131 -4.24 22.77 -13.64
N ASP A 132 -5.18 23.70 -13.79
CA ASP A 132 -5.81 24.40 -12.66
C ASP A 132 -6.59 23.43 -11.74
N THR A 133 -7.08 22.32 -12.29
CA THR A 133 -7.77 21.27 -11.51
C THR A 133 -6.82 20.65 -10.51
N LEU A 134 -5.63 20.26 -10.95
CA LEU A 134 -4.61 19.73 -10.04
C LEU A 134 -4.19 20.78 -9.00
N GLN A 135 -4.01 22.03 -9.40
CA GLN A 135 -3.61 23.10 -8.46
C GLN A 135 -4.63 23.26 -7.33
N LYS A 136 -5.92 23.18 -7.60
CA LYS A 136 -6.97 23.20 -6.55
C LYS A 136 -6.83 22.05 -5.56
N GLN A 137 -6.49 20.86 -6.03
CA GLN A 137 -6.24 19.72 -5.13
C GLN A 137 -4.94 19.91 -4.32
N VAL A 138 -3.89 20.48 -4.90
CA VAL A 138 -2.66 20.86 -4.18
C VAL A 138 -2.98 21.86 -3.07
N ASP A 139 -3.74 22.91 -3.38
CA ASP A 139 -4.15 23.92 -2.40
C ASP A 139 -4.99 23.31 -1.28
N HIS A 140 -5.87 22.36 -1.61
CA HIS A 140 -6.61 21.59 -0.61
C HIS A 140 -5.67 20.83 0.32
N TRP A 141 -4.69 20.05 -0.21
CA TRP A 141 -3.73 19.32 0.62
C TRP A 141 -2.93 20.25 1.54
N LEU A 142 -2.48 21.40 1.02
CA LEU A 142 -1.76 22.39 1.82
C LEU A 142 -2.61 23.02 2.91
N SER A 143 -3.93 23.05 2.74
CA SER A 143 -4.85 23.59 3.76
C SER A 143 -5.08 22.65 4.93
N ILE A 144 -4.91 21.32 4.74
CA ILE A 144 -5.20 20.29 5.75
C ILE A 144 -3.95 19.63 6.35
N ILE A 145 -2.82 19.68 5.64
CA ILE A 145 -1.56 19.10 6.13
C ILE A 145 -0.84 20.10 7.02
N ASP A 146 -0.64 19.72 8.29
CA ASP A 146 0.24 20.48 9.18
C ASP A 146 1.71 20.12 8.91
N PRO A 147 2.53 21.05 8.36
CA PRO A 147 3.94 20.81 8.11
C PRO A 147 4.77 20.70 9.41
N LYS A 148 4.20 21.11 10.55
CA LYS A 148 4.85 21.06 11.86
C LYS A 148 4.49 19.79 12.65
N LEU A 149 3.59 18.95 12.12
CA LEU A 149 3.27 17.67 12.76
C LEU A 149 4.55 16.83 12.88
N PRO A 150 4.98 16.48 14.12
CA PRO A 150 6.20 15.71 14.30
C PRO A 150 6.06 14.33 13.62
N PRO A 151 7.16 13.76 13.13
CA PRO A 151 7.16 12.39 12.63
C PRO A 151 6.61 11.43 13.66
N LEU A 152 5.94 10.37 13.21
CA LEU A 152 5.49 9.30 14.09
C LEU A 152 6.69 8.66 14.78
N ASP A 153 6.64 8.60 16.12
CA ASP A 153 7.74 8.08 16.95
C ASP A 153 7.24 6.89 17.79
N ILE A 154 7.43 5.70 17.25
CA ILE A 154 7.12 4.45 17.96
C ILE A 154 8.39 3.99 18.69
N PRO A 155 8.29 3.60 19.98
CA PRO A 155 9.43 3.12 20.75
C PRO A 155 10.19 2.01 20.00
N ALA A 156 11.39 2.30 19.55
CA ALA A 156 12.26 1.40 18.79
C ALA A 156 13.13 0.53 19.72
N ASP A 157 13.60 -0.61 19.20
CA ASP A 157 14.53 -1.52 19.91
C ASP A 157 15.98 -1.07 19.74
N ARG A 158 16.27 -0.37 18.63
CA ARG A 158 17.61 0.13 18.28
C ARG A 158 17.58 1.61 18.00
N LYS A 159 18.72 2.25 18.19
CA LYS A 159 18.90 3.65 17.81
C LYS A 159 18.77 3.79 16.29
N ARG A 160 17.95 4.74 15.86
CA ARG A 160 17.75 5.07 14.46
C ARG A 160 19.07 5.50 13.82
N PRO A 161 19.49 4.94 12.67
CA PRO A 161 20.68 5.37 11.93
C PRO A 161 20.46 6.76 11.31
N ALA A 162 21.54 7.44 10.97
CA ALA A 162 21.45 8.75 10.30
C ALA A 162 20.81 8.67 8.89
N ARG A 163 20.86 7.51 8.26
CA ARG A 163 20.23 7.20 6.98
C ARG A 163 19.62 5.82 7.03
N MET A 164 18.38 5.67 6.52
CA MET A 164 17.73 4.36 6.38
C MET A 164 18.53 3.46 5.45
N SER A 165 18.69 2.19 5.84
CA SER A 165 19.28 1.17 4.95
C SER A 165 18.29 0.74 3.85
N GLY A 166 16.99 0.92 4.07
CA GLY A 166 15.92 0.37 3.24
C GLY A 166 15.67 -1.13 3.48
N LEU A 167 16.39 -1.76 4.40
CA LEU A 167 16.18 -3.17 4.75
C LEU A 167 14.95 -3.33 5.62
N GLY A 168 14.16 -4.32 5.31
CA GLY A 168 12.94 -4.65 6.03
C GLY A 168 12.72 -6.15 6.18
N SER A 169 11.73 -6.49 6.99
CA SER A 169 11.21 -7.84 7.12
C SER A 169 9.71 -7.76 7.35
N THR A 170 9.03 -8.89 7.37
CA THR A 170 7.57 -8.92 7.55
C THR A 170 7.19 -9.99 8.55
N GLU A 171 6.32 -9.62 9.48
CA GLU A 171 5.60 -10.57 10.33
C GLU A 171 4.22 -10.80 9.70
N TRP A 172 3.89 -12.08 9.43
CA TRP A 172 2.65 -12.43 8.75
C TRP A 172 1.44 -12.35 9.68
N LEU A 173 0.31 -11.86 9.15
CA LEU A 173 -0.99 -11.85 9.80
C LEU A 173 -1.99 -12.69 8.99
N TYR A 174 -2.85 -13.37 9.71
CA TYR A 174 -3.96 -14.12 9.12
C TYR A 174 -5.25 -13.80 9.88
N LEU A 175 -6.24 -13.25 9.18
CA LEU A 175 -7.57 -13.03 9.73
C LEU A 175 -8.51 -14.10 9.17
N PRO A 176 -9.01 -15.01 10.03
CA PRO A 176 -9.84 -16.13 9.61
C PRO A 176 -11.24 -15.68 9.19
N GLU A 177 -11.91 -16.51 8.40
CA GLU A 177 -13.25 -16.24 7.85
C GLU A 177 -14.27 -15.71 8.89
N PRO A 178 -14.42 -16.28 10.09
CA PRO A 178 -15.39 -15.75 11.05
C PRO A 178 -15.12 -14.29 11.46
N LEU A 179 -13.84 -13.91 11.59
CA LEU A 179 -13.46 -12.55 11.94
C LEU A 179 -13.69 -11.59 10.75
N VAL A 180 -13.40 -12.04 9.54
CA VAL A 180 -13.63 -11.26 8.31
C VAL A 180 -15.13 -11.08 8.05
N ALA A 181 -15.96 -12.07 8.30
CA ALA A 181 -17.41 -11.95 8.21
C ALA A 181 -17.95 -10.90 9.21
N ARG A 182 -17.47 -10.90 10.46
CA ARG A 182 -17.82 -9.88 11.45
C ARG A 182 -17.34 -8.49 11.04
N LEU A 183 -16.12 -8.37 10.51
CA LEU A 183 -15.58 -7.11 9.98
C LEU A 183 -16.47 -6.53 8.87
N ARG A 184 -16.86 -7.35 7.91
CA ARG A 184 -17.75 -6.93 6.80
C ARG A 184 -19.12 -6.49 7.31
N GLU A 185 -19.70 -7.25 8.25
CA GLU A 185 -20.99 -6.93 8.85
C GLU A 185 -20.93 -5.64 9.67
N HIS A 186 -19.90 -5.47 10.51
CA HIS A 186 -19.66 -4.24 11.26
C HIS A 186 -19.52 -3.03 10.33
N ALA A 187 -18.72 -3.13 9.28
CA ALA A 187 -18.51 -2.07 8.31
C ALA A 187 -19.84 -1.67 7.63
N ARG A 188 -20.67 -2.66 7.26
CA ARG A 188 -22.01 -2.42 6.70
C ARG A 188 -22.94 -1.68 7.68
N GLN A 189 -22.96 -2.09 8.95
CA GLN A 189 -23.79 -1.47 10.00
C GLN A 189 -23.37 -0.05 10.31
N GLN A 190 -22.07 0.25 10.23
CA GLN A 190 -21.50 1.57 10.48
C GLN A 190 -21.44 2.45 9.22
N HIS A 191 -21.99 2.00 8.07
CA HIS A 191 -21.91 2.71 6.79
C HIS A 191 -20.48 3.08 6.37
N THR A 192 -19.53 2.16 6.62
CA THR A 192 -18.12 2.27 6.29
C THR A 192 -17.67 1.08 5.44
N THR A 193 -16.38 1.01 5.14
CA THR A 193 -15.79 -0.12 4.42
C THR A 193 -14.88 -0.93 5.36
N PRO A 194 -14.58 -2.21 5.04
CA PRO A 194 -13.57 -2.99 5.76
C PRO A 194 -12.22 -2.25 5.84
N PHE A 195 -11.81 -1.58 4.76
CA PHE A 195 -10.63 -0.73 4.72
C PHE A 195 -10.64 0.34 5.84
N MET A 196 -11.73 1.08 5.97
CA MET A 196 -11.86 2.15 6.98
C MET A 196 -11.82 1.59 8.41
N THR A 197 -12.47 0.45 8.67
CA THR A 197 -12.44 -0.19 9.99
C THR A 197 -11.04 -0.69 10.35
N LEU A 198 -10.36 -1.39 9.43
CA LEU A 198 -8.99 -1.87 9.64
C LEU A 198 -8.01 -0.71 9.83
N LEU A 199 -8.15 0.37 9.06
CA LEU A 199 -7.35 1.59 9.20
C LEU A 199 -7.60 2.29 10.54
N ALA A 200 -8.85 2.35 11.02
CA ALA A 200 -9.17 2.93 12.32
C ALA A 200 -8.49 2.19 13.46
N VAL A 201 -8.53 0.86 13.44
CA VAL A 201 -7.84 0.00 14.42
C VAL A 201 -6.31 0.22 14.35
N TRP A 202 -5.75 0.34 13.13
CA TRP A 202 -4.33 0.63 12.95
C TRP A 202 -3.93 1.99 13.51
N ALA A 203 -4.69 3.04 13.20
CA ALA A 203 -4.45 4.39 13.72
C ALA A 203 -4.54 4.43 15.25
N LEU A 204 -5.53 3.75 15.85
CA LEU A 204 -5.68 3.64 17.30
C LEU A 204 -4.49 2.92 17.95
N LEU A 205 -4.02 1.82 17.36
CA LEU A 205 -2.85 1.10 17.85
C LEU A 205 -1.58 1.97 17.80
N LEU A 206 -1.35 2.66 16.68
CA LEU A 206 -0.21 3.57 16.52
C LEU A 206 -0.25 4.73 17.52
N HIS A 207 -1.44 5.31 17.77
CA HIS A 207 -1.64 6.29 18.82
C HIS A 207 -1.29 5.74 20.21
N GLY A 208 -1.78 4.54 20.53
CA GLY A 208 -1.46 3.88 21.81
C GLY A 208 0.03 3.60 22.01
N LEU A 209 0.76 3.28 20.94
CA LEU A 209 2.20 3.03 20.97
C LEU A 209 3.02 4.31 21.06
N SER A 210 2.67 5.33 20.25
CA SER A 210 3.43 6.59 20.17
C SER A 210 3.02 7.62 21.22
N ARG A 211 1.78 7.53 21.73
CA ARG A 211 1.15 8.53 22.61
C ARG A 211 1.11 9.95 22.02
N GLN A 212 1.26 10.07 20.70
CA GLN A 212 1.18 11.35 20.01
C GLN A 212 -0.29 11.76 19.81
N PRO A 213 -0.62 13.06 20.01
CA PRO A 213 -2.00 13.56 19.89
C PRO A 213 -2.51 13.58 18.45
N ALA A 214 -1.61 13.51 17.48
CA ALA A 214 -1.92 13.37 16.07
C ALA A 214 -0.83 12.56 15.38
N LEU A 215 -1.21 11.85 14.33
CA LEU A 215 -0.28 11.03 13.53
C LEU A 215 -0.72 11.00 12.06
N ARG A 216 0.22 10.66 11.20
CA ARG A 216 -0.01 10.54 9.75
C ARG A 216 0.32 9.14 9.28
N ILE A 217 -0.60 8.56 8.49
CA ILE A 217 -0.46 7.25 7.88
C ILE A 217 -0.53 7.42 6.36
N GLY A 218 0.43 6.84 5.63
CA GLY A 218 0.36 6.73 4.19
C GLY A 218 -0.62 5.63 3.77
N THR A 219 -1.36 5.83 2.67
CA THR A 219 -2.20 4.80 2.08
C THR A 219 -2.17 4.88 0.57
N PRO A 220 -2.14 3.75 -0.16
CA PRO A 220 -2.17 3.79 -1.61
C PRO A 220 -3.59 4.03 -2.11
N VAL A 221 -3.69 4.72 -3.24
CA VAL A 221 -4.89 4.81 -4.07
C VAL A 221 -4.61 4.24 -5.45
N ARG A 222 -5.62 3.65 -6.05
CA ARG A 222 -5.48 2.86 -7.28
C ARG A 222 -4.99 3.67 -8.49
N GLY A 223 -5.38 4.97 -8.59
CA GLY A 223 -4.98 5.88 -9.68
C GLY A 223 -5.53 5.52 -11.06
N ARG A 224 -6.63 4.74 -11.13
CA ARG A 224 -7.31 4.34 -12.37
C ARG A 224 -8.75 4.84 -12.37
N GLU A 225 -8.90 6.17 -12.35
CA GLU A 225 -10.22 6.81 -12.32
C GLU A 225 -10.92 6.77 -13.71
N LEU A 226 -10.15 6.58 -14.79
CA LEU A 226 -10.67 6.47 -16.15
C LEU A 226 -10.83 4.99 -16.53
N PRO A 227 -12.00 4.59 -17.10
CA PRO A 227 -12.23 3.19 -17.49
C PRO A 227 -11.20 2.63 -18.47
N GLU A 228 -10.63 3.47 -19.33
CA GLU A 228 -9.60 3.08 -20.31
C GLU A 228 -8.31 2.58 -19.63
N LEU A 229 -8.03 3.03 -18.39
CA LEU A 229 -6.85 2.62 -17.63
C LEU A 229 -7.03 1.25 -16.95
N GLU A 230 -8.26 0.75 -16.87
CA GLU A 230 -8.54 -0.51 -16.17
C GLU A 230 -7.87 -1.73 -16.82
N GLN A 231 -7.62 -1.66 -18.14
CA GLN A 231 -7.00 -2.75 -18.91
C GLN A 231 -5.49 -2.56 -19.14
N VAL A 232 -4.90 -1.46 -18.66
CA VAL A 232 -3.49 -1.16 -18.91
C VAL A 232 -2.63 -1.62 -17.73
N MET A 233 -1.64 -2.49 -17.97
CA MET A 233 -0.61 -2.81 -16.98
C MET A 233 0.37 -1.64 -16.83
N GLY A 234 0.72 -1.29 -15.59
CA GLY A 234 1.63 -0.18 -15.33
C GLY A 234 1.63 0.24 -13.86
N PHE A 235 2.37 1.30 -13.55
CA PHE A 235 2.41 1.91 -12.23
C PHE A 235 1.49 3.13 -12.18
N PHE A 236 0.28 2.97 -11.67
CA PHE A 236 -0.72 4.05 -11.55
C PHE A 236 -0.95 4.47 -10.09
N VAL A 237 -0.49 3.67 -9.15
CA VAL A 237 -0.70 3.91 -7.72
C VAL A 237 -0.11 5.24 -7.30
N ASN A 238 -0.92 6.05 -6.63
CA ASN A 238 -0.46 7.18 -5.83
C ASN A 238 -0.57 6.85 -4.35
N ALA A 239 0.11 7.59 -3.49
CA ALA A 239 0.03 7.43 -2.05
C ALA A 239 -0.42 8.73 -1.39
N LEU A 240 -1.34 8.64 -0.44
CA LEU A 240 -1.96 9.78 0.22
C LEU A 240 -1.61 9.82 1.71
N PRO A 241 -1.29 11.01 2.27
CA PRO A 241 -1.06 11.21 3.70
C PRO A 241 -2.37 11.42 4.45
N LEU A 242 -2.81 10.44 5.22
CA LEU A 242 -4.00 10.53 6.07
C LEU A 242 -3.61 10.98 7.48
N THR A 243 -4.12 12.11 7.94
CA THR A 243 -3.85 12.64 9.29
C THR A 243 -5.01 12.34 10.22
N PHE A 244 -4.71 11.80 11.40
CA PHE A 244 -5.67 11.47 12.45
C PHE A 244 -5.32 12.21 13.73
N HIS A 245 -6.34 12.76 14.42
CA HIS A 245 -6.21 13.54 15.65
C HIS A 245 -6.87 12.78 16.81
N PHE A 246 -6.13 12.57 17.90
CA PHE A 246 -6.60 11.87 19.11
C PHE A 246 -6.73 12.81 20.32
N GLY A 247 -6.29 14.07 20.19
CA GLY A 247 -6.27 15.03 21.29
C GLY A 247 -5.13 14.78 22.28
N THR A 248 -4.96 15.71 23.20
CA THR A 248 -4.04 15.53 24.34
C THR A 248 -4.84 15.01 25.52
N ASP A 249 -4.31 14.05 26.29
CA ASP A 249 -4.90 13.54 27.55
C ASP A 249 -5.05 14.64 28.64
N GLN A 250 -4.69 15.88 28.34
CA GLN A 250 -4.72 17.03 29.27
C GLN A 250 -5.94 17.96 29.08
N ALA A 251 -7.04 17.50 28.49
CA ALA A 251 -8.31 18.20 28.71
C ALA A 251 -8.83 17.80 30.09
N SER A 252 -8.13 18.28 31.11
CA SER A 252 -8.54 18.16 32.50
C SER A 252 -9.97 18.70 32.68
N ASP A 253 -10.78 17.98 33.42
CA ASP A 253 -12.06 18.37 34.05
C ASP A 253 -12.01 19.66 34.90
N ARG A 254 -11.11 20.59 34.65
CA ARG A 254 -10.88 21.78 35.48
C ARG A 254 -11.56 23.07 35.00
N ASP A 255 -12.12 23.11 33.78
CA ASP A 255 -12.73 24.34 33.27
C ASP A 255 -14.26 24.37 33.23
N ALA A 256 -14.94 23.40 33.85
CA ALA A 256 -16.41 23.35 33.86
C ALA A 256 -17.03 24.08 35.09
N THR A 257 -16.28 24.69 35.99
CA THR A 257 -16.87 25.22 37.23
C THR A 257 -16.60 26.69 37.56
N HIS A 258 -16.00 27.51 36.68
CA HIS A 258 -15.93 28.96 36.94
C HIS A 258 -15.95 29.77 35.62
N ALA A 259 -17.14 29.93 35.03
CA ALA A 259 -17.39 31.02 34.12
C ALA A 259 -18.41 31.98 34.80
N SER A 260 -17.93 33.07 35.35
CA SER A 260 -18.76 34.20 35.71
C SER A 260 -19.23 34.94 34.46
N PRO A 261 -20.49 35.36 34.41
CA PRO A 261 -21.03 36.11 33.29
C PRO A 261 -20.81 37.61 33.47
N ASP A 262 -19.69 38.17 33.05
CA ASP A 262 -19.54 39.59 32.75
C ASP A 262 -18.18 39.90 32.14
N SER A 263 -18.17 40.04 30.80
CA SER A 263 -17.37 41.04 30.08
C SER A 263 -17.60 40.89 28.56
N ALA A 264 -18.48 41.72 28.07
CA ALA A 264 -18.64 41.96 26.63
C ALA A 264 -17.46 42.82 26.16
N THR A 265 -16.71 42.32 25.16
CA THR A 265 -15.79 43.10 24.34
C THR A 265 -15.98 42.78 22.86
N PRO A 266 -15.95 43.77 21.96
CA PRO A 266 -16.56 43.66 20.63
C PRO A 266 -15.72 42.92 19.58
N ALA A 267 -16.41 42.39 18.62
CA ALA A 267 -15.96 41.65 17.44
C ALA A 267 -14.82 42.37 16.69
N GLY A 268 -13.67 41.71 16.63
CA GLY A 268 -12.60 41.96 15.70
C GLY A 268 -12.48 40.72 14.76
N MET A 269 -12.57 40.96 13.47
CA MET A 269 -12.50 39.96 12.41
C MET A 269 -11.24 39.08 12.57
N ALA A 270 -11.43 37.78 12.79
CA ALA A 270 -10.38 36.77 12.64
C ALA A 270 -10.78 35.84 11.52
N ALA A 271 -10.13 36.04 10.36
CA ALA A 271 -10.07 35.05 9.30
C ALA A 271 -9.32 33.81 9.81
N GLY A 272 -9.86 32.61 9.53
CA GLY A 272 -9.21 31.34 9.84
C GLY A 272 -9.95 30.49 10.87
N ALA A 273 -11.22 30.19 10.64
CA ALA A 273 -11.91 29.14 11.37
C ALA A 273 -11.49 27.77 10.80
N GLY A 274 -10.29 27.32 11.14
CA GLY A 274 -9.95 25.91 11.05
C GLY A 274 -10.93 25.15 11.96
N VAL A 275 -11.63 24.18 11.40
CA VAL A 275 -12.51 23.28 12.13
C VAL A 275 -11.65 22.65 13.24
N ARG A 276 -11.89 23.03 14.49
CA ARG A 276 -11.31 22.33 15.64
C ARG A 276 -12.02 20.98 15.71
N GLU A 277 -11.50 19.98 15.01
CA GLU A 277 -11.94 18.61 15.17
C GLU A 277 -11.71 18.21 16.63
N HIS A 278 -12.79 17.88 17.31
CA HIS A 278 -12.72 17.36 18.67
C HIS A 278 -12.11 15.95 18.59
N ALA A 279 -11.14 15.66 19.45
CA ALA A 279 -10.57 14.33 19.56
C ALA A 279 -11.66 13.26 19.76
N PRO A 280 -11.60 12.13 19.05
CA PRO A 280 -12.57 11.06 19.22
C PRO A 280 -12.45 10.46 20.62
N ARG A 281 -13.60 10.39 21.32
CA ARG A 281 -13.70 9.78 22.66
C ARG A 281 -14.31 8.40 22.63
N THR A 282 -14.86 8.01 21.48
CA THR A 282 -15.50 6.71 21.26
C THR A 282 -15.01 6.09 19.95
N ILE A 283 -15.16 4.78 19.83
CA ILE A 283 -14.88 4.01 18.61
C ILE A 283 -15.66 4.59 17.41
N SER A 284 -16.96 4.88 17.60
CA SER A 284 -17.81 5.43 16.53
C SER A 284 -17.33 6.81 16.06
N GLN A 285 -16.87 7.67 16.96
CA GLN A 285 -16.31 8.97 16.59
C GLN A 285 -15.00 8.83 15.83
N LEU A 286 -14.12 7.90 16.23
CA LEU A 286 -12.89 7.63 15.49
C LEU A 286 -13.20 7.06 14.09
N LEU A 287 -14.14 6.16 13.99
CA LEU A 287 -14.53 5.58 12.69
C LEU A 287 -15.13 6.65 11.76
N GLU A 288 -15.92 7.58 12.29
CA GLU A 288 -16.44 8.72 11.52
C GLU A 288 -15.32 9.67 11.09
N GLN A 289 -14.35 9.98 11.95
CA GLN A 289 -13.16 10.75 11.56
C GLN A 289 -12.40 10.05 10.43
N VAL A 290 -12.16 8.74 10.55
CA VAL A 290 -11.51 7.94 9.49
C VAL A 290 -12.31 8.01 8.19
N ARG A 291 -13.64 7.85 8.24
CA ARG A 291 -14.49 7.93 7.07
C ARG A 291 -14.38 9.28 6.37
N GLN A 292 -14.45 10.38 7.12
CA GLN A 292 -14.33 11.74 6.58
C GLN A 292 -12.94 11.99 5.98
N THR A 293 -11.88 11.61 6.70
CA THR A 293 -10.49 11.74 6.24
C THR A 293 -10.26 10.97 4.94
N VAL A 294 -10.71 9.71 4.87
CA VAL A 294 -10.55 8.88 3.68
C VAL A 294 -11.33 9.42 2.49
N VAL A 295 -12.62 9.78 2.67
CA VAL A 295 -13.46 10.31 1.58
C VAL A 295 -12.88 11.62 1.03
N THR A 296 -12.44 12.53 1.91
CA THR A 296 -11.82 13.79 1.51
C THR A 296 -10.49 13.56 0.78
N ALA A 297 -9.64 12.69 1.29
CA ALA A 297 -8.35 12.36 0.67
C ALA A 297 -8.53 11.73 -0.72
N PHE A 298 -9.46 10.77 -0.85
CA PHE A 298 -9.73 10.11 -2.13
C PHE A 298 -10.36 11.03 -3.17
N GLY A 299 -11.16 12.02 -2.74
CA GLY A 299 -11.66 13.09 -3.61
C GLY A 299 -10.57 14.05 -4.13
N ASN A 300 -9.34 13.98 -3.61
CA ASN A 300 -8.20 14.79 -3.99
C ASN A 300 -6.97 13.92 -4.27
N SER A 301 -7.17 12.75 -4.85
CA SER A 301 -6.14 11.69 -4.97
C SER A 301 -5.22 11.85 -6.18
N ASP A 302 -5.47 12.81 -7.08
CA ASP A 302 -4.67 12.98 -8.29
C ASP A 302 -3.31 13.67 -8.04
N VAL A 303 -3.15 14.32 -6.87
CA VAL A 303 -1.90 14.99 -6.53
C VAL A 303 -0.84 13.96 -6.15
N PRO A 304 0.27 13.85 -6.89
CA PRO A 304 1.37 12.98 -6.50
C PRO A 304 1.95 13.36 -5.13
N ALA A 305 2.32 12.36 -4.32
CA ALA A 305 2.84 12.56 -2.98
C ALA A 305 4.09 13.46 -2.94
N ASP A 306 4.93 13.39 -3.96
CA ASP A 306 6.13 14.24 -4.10
C ASP A 306 5.77 15.73 -4.33
N ARG A 307 4.66 16.03 -5.00
CA ARG A 307 4.15 17.42 -5.12
C ARG A 307 3.70 17.97 -3.77
N ILE A 308 3.03 17.16 -2.96
CA ILE A 308 2.64 17.53 -1.60
C ILE A 308 3.92 17.81 -0.78
N LEU A 309 4.89 16.90 -0.86
CA LEU A 309 6.17 17.06 -0.15
C LEU A 309 6.93 18.31 -0.58
N GLN A 310 7.04 18.58 -1.88
CA GLN A 310 7.68 19.77 -2.41
C GLN A 310 7.04 21.06 -1.90
N ALA A 311 5.70 21.08 -1.84
CA ALA A 311 4.94 22.24 -1.38
C ALA A 311 5.05 22.48 0.13
N MET A 312 5.25 21.41 0.92
CA MET A 312 5.52 21.50 2.37
C MET A 312 6.96 21.97 2.69
N GLY A 313 7.86 21.89 1.73
CA GLY A 313 9.29 22.10 1.92
C GLY A 313 10.04 20.80 2.23
N PRO A 314 11.24 20.63 1.69
CA PRO A 314 11.99 19.38 1.79
C PRO A 314 12.42 19.10 3.24
N SER A 315 12.14 17.89 3.71
CA SER A 315 12.78 17.35 4.91
C SER A 315 14.26 17.03 4.61
N ARG A 316 15.13 17.38 5.54
CA ARG A 316 16.56 17.03 5.48
C ARG A 316 16.89 15.76 6.27
N ASP A 317 15.90 15.13 6.88
CA ASP A 317 16.09 13.93 7.70
C ASP A 317 16.05 12.67 6.81
N GLU A 318 17.23 12.16 6.45
CA GLU A 318 17.38 10.92 5.67
C GLU A 318 17.16 9.65 6.51
N SER A 319 16.97 9.80 7.82
CA SER A 319 16.76 8.67 8.72
C SER A 319 15.35 8.10 8.67
N ARG A 320 14.40 8.80 8.03
CA ARG A 320 12.99 8.41 7.96
C ARG A 320 12.30 8.96 6.72
N PRO A 321 11.21 8.32 6.25
CA PRO A 321 10.42 8.86 5.15
C PRO A 321 9.78 10.20 5.55
N PRO A 322 9.69 11.17 4.62
CA PRO A 322 9.38 12.55 4.98
C PRO A 322 7.91 12.82 5.29
N LEU A 323 6.97 12.11 4.65
CA LEU A 323 5.53 12.39 4.81
C LEU A 323 4.88 11.55 5.90
N TRP A 324 5.20 10.27 5.97
CA TRP A 324 4.66 9.30 6.93
C TRP A 324 5.72 8.26 7.29
N GLN A 325 5.64 7.70 8.50
CA GLN A 325 6.50 6.62 8.97
C GLN A 325 5.73 5.30 9.09
N ALA A 326 4.39 5.38 9.05
CA ALA A 326 3.52 4.23 9.00
C ALA A 326 2.71 4.22 7.70
N PHE A 327 2.42 3.02 7.19
CA PHE A 327 1.64 2.81 5.97
C PHE A 327 0.51 1.82 6.21
N PHE A 328 -0.58 1.94 5.45
CA PHE A 328 -1.69 1.00 5.48
C PHE A 328 -2.21 0.72 4.08
N SER A 329 -2.33 -0.56 3.73
CA SER A 329 -2.86 -1.00 2.44
C SER A 329 -3.87 -2.13 2.61
N PHE A 330 -4.96 -2.09 1.86
CA PHE A 330 -5.93 -3.16 1.77
C PHE A 330 -6.32 -3.37 0.32
N GLN A 331 -6.21 -4.60 -0.16
CA GLN A 331 -6.49 -4.97 -1.54
C GLN A 331 -7.51 -6.11 -1.59
N GLU A 332 -8.54 -5.94 -2.40
CA GLU A 332 -9.47 -6.99 -2.76
C GLU A 332 -9.03 -7.61 -4.10
N ALA A 333 -8.30 -8.71 -4.01
CA ALA A 333 -7.76 -9.41 -5.20
C ALA A 333 -8.76 -10.45 -5.74
N THR A 334 -9.95 -10.02 -6.11
CA THR A 334 -11.02 -10.91 -6.59
C THR A 334 -10.66 -11.59 -7.92
N ALA A 335 -9.87 -10.93 -8.75
CA ALA A 335 -9.46 -11.43 -10.06
C ALA A 335 -8.35 -12.51 -10.00
N ARG A 336 -7.68 -12.68 -8.84
CA ARG A 336 -6.60 -13.68 -8.69
C ARG A 336 -7.10 -15.11 -8.41
N GLN A 337 -8.41 -15.34 -8.36
CA GLN A 337 -9.02 -16.65 -8.14
C GLN A 337 -9.48 -17.31 -9.44
N LEU A 338 -8.89 -16.95 -10.58
CA LEU A 338 -9.27 -17.47 -11.88
C LEU A 338 -8.78 -18.91 -12.07
N GLN A 339 -9.65 -19.74 -12.60
CA GLN A 339 -9.29 -21.09 -13.01
C GLN A 339 -8.55 -21.05 -14.34
N TRP A 340 -7.33 -21.58 -14.37
CA TRP A 340 -6.51 -21.69 -15.56
C TRP A 340 -6.78 -23.04 -16.27
N GLY A 341 -7.87 -23.14 -17.00
CA GLY A 341 -8.28 -24.39 -17.62
C GLY A 341 -8.43 -25.51 -16.58
N ASN A 342 -7.62 -26.57 -16.71
CA ASN A 342 -7.59 -27.69 -15.77
C ASN A 342 -6.49 -27.56 -14.68
N LEU A 343 -5.78 -26.45 -14.62
CA LEU A 343 -4.76 -26.24 -13.60
C LEU A 343 -5.40 -25.87 -12.26
N HIS A 344 -4.82 -26.42 -11.20
CA HIS A 344 -5.09 -26.01 -9.82
C HIS A 344 -3.92 -25.16 -9.35
N ASP A 345 -4.13 -23.84 -9.28
CA ASP A 345 -3.11 -22.91 -8.82
C ASP A 345 -3.19 -22.68 -7.31
N LYS A 346 -2.03 -22.40 -6.73
CA LYS A 346 -1.91 -21.98 -5.33
C LYS A 346 -0.88 -20.85 -5.24
N PRO A 347 -1.27 -19.67 -4.75
CA PRO A 347 -0.34 -18.58 -4.61
C PRO A 347 0.73 -18.87 -3.56
N LEU A 348 1.99 -18.60 -3.89
CA LEU A 348 3.12 -18.55 -2.97
C LEU A 348 3.48 -17.09 -2.74
N TYR A 349 3.37 -16.63 -1.50
CA TYR A 349 3.73 -15.27 -1.16
C TYR A 349 5.24 -15.17 -0.91
N VAL A 350 5.88 -14.25 -1.61
CA VAL A 350 7.31 -13.97 -1.51
C VAL A 350 7.50 -12.63 -0.83
N LEU A 351 8.36 -12.59 0.17
CA LEU A 351 8.72 -11.36 0.87
C LEU A 351 9.90 -10.69 0.17
N GLN A 352 9.73 -9.43 -0.17
CA GLN A 352 10.86 -8.59 -0.55
C GLN A 352 11.54 -8.06 0.71
N PRO A 353 12.88 -8.12 0.80
CA PRO A 353 13.62 -7.73 1.99
C PRO A 353 13.82 -6.21 2.12
N GLY A 354 12.89 -5.41 1.62
CA GLY A 354 12.94 -3.95 1.62
C GLY A 354 11.72 -3.32 2.28
N THR A 355 11.90 -2.12 2.83
CA THR A 355 10.80 -1.28 3.29
C THR A 355 11.09 0.19 3.04
N ALA A 356 10.06 0.95 2.69
CA ALA A 356 10.13 2.39 2.55
C ALA A 356 9.69 3.12 3.84
N GLU A 357 9.01 2.42 4.75
CA GLU A 357 8.44 2.97 5.98
C GLU A 357 9.05 2.29 7.22
N ASP A 358 8.80 2.87 8.40
CA ASP A 358 9.15 2.23 9.66
C ASP A 358 8.25 1.02 9.95
N LEU A 359 6.93 1.16 9.69
CA LEU A 359 5.93 0.10 9.80
C LEU A 359 4.90 0.20 8.67
N GLY A 360 4.67 -0.88 7.95
CA GLY A 360 3.64 -0.99 6.90
C GLY A 360 2.71 -2.17 7.17
N LEU A 361 1.43 -1.89 7.46
CA LEU A 361 0.41 -2.93 7.59
C LEU A 361 -0.36 -3.08 6.29
N TRP A 362 -0.42 -4.29 5.76
CA TRP A 362 -1.17 -4.57 4.55
C TRP A 362 -2.02 -5.82 4.69
N PHE A 363 -3.15 -5.84 3.97
CA PHE A 363 -4.02 -7.00 3.84
C PHE A 363 -4.40 -7.23 2.39
N LEU A 364 -4.49 -8.50 2.02
CA LEU A 364 -4.98 -8.99 0.75
C LEU A 364 -6.16 -9.91 1.01
N ALA A 365 -7.31 -9.63 0.37
CA ALA A 365 -8.45 -10.53 0.43
C ALA A 365 -8.15 -11.81 -0.40
N ASN A 366 -8.35 -12.97 0.25
CA ASN A 366 -8.20 -14.27 -0.36
C ASN A 366 -9.44 -15.11 -0.02
N GLY A 367 -10.44 -15.08 -0.88
CA GLY A 367 -11.74 -15.66 -0.61
C GLY A 367 -12.42 -15.03 0.61
N ASN A 368 -12.71 -15.86 1.62
CA ASN A 368 -13.40 -15.44 2.84
C ASN A 368 -12.46 -15.04 3.98
N HIS A 369 -11.15 -15.11 3.81
CA HIS A 369 -10.16 -14.72 4.80
C HIS A 369 -9.26 -13.60 4.28
N LEU A 370 -8.50 -12.95 5.19
CA LEU A 370 -7.49 -11.98 4.81
C LEU A 370 -6.11 -12.53 5.17
N VAL A 371 -5.20 -12.47 4.22
CA VAL A 371 -3.77 -12.65 4.44
C VAL A 371 -3.15 -11.26 4.50
N GLY A 372 -2.29 -11.02 5.46
CA GLY A 372 -1.64 -9.74 5.61
C GLY A 372 -0.23 -9.86 6.16
N GLY A 373 0.41 -8.73 6.29
CA GLY A 373 1.73 -8.63 6.89
C GLY A 373 1.97 -7.27 7.53
N LEU A 374 2.69 -7.29 8.61
CA LEU A 374 3.28 -6.10 9.21
C LEU A 374 4.74 -6.04 8.78
N GLN A 375 5.01 -5.25 7.74
CA GLN A 375 6.34 -4.96 7.24
C GLN A 375 7.01 -3.93 8.15
N TYR A 376 8.31 -4.08 8.39
CA TYR A 376 9.01 -3.22 9.33
C TYR A 376 10.47 -2.97 8.95
N ASN A 377 10.96 -1.81 9.37
CA ASN A 377 12.34 -1.39 9.21
C ASN A 377 13.23 -2.13 10.24
N THR A 378 14.11 -3.00 9.74
CA THR A 378 15.02 -3.80 10.57
C THR A 378 16.16 -2.99 11.17
N ASP A 379 16.38 -1.74 10.73
CA ASP A 379 17.34 -0.85 11.37
C ASP A 379 16.93 -0.51 12.81
N ILE A 380 15.61 -0.45 13.08
CA ILE A 380 15.08 0.06 14.36
C ILE A 380 14.20 -0.94 15.13
N PHE A 381 13.63 -1.95 14.48
CA PHE A 381 12.75 -2.92 15.12
C PHE A 381 13.30 -4.33 15.08
N ASP A 382 13.06 -5.08 16.16
CA ASP A 382 13.26 -6.53 16.25
C ASP A 382 11.97 -7.29 15.91
N ALA A 383 12.11 -8.47 15.33
CA ALA A 383 10.99 -9.34 14.96
C ALA A 383 10.05 -9.63 16.14
N LEU A 384 10.57 -9.81 17.37
CA LEU A 384 9.76 -10.08 18.55
C LEU A 384 8.83 -8.91 18.89
N ARG A 385 9.30 -7.66 18.78
CA ARG A 385 8.46 -6.48 19.00
C ARG A 385 7.36 -6.39 17.94
N VAL A 386 7.73 -6.58 16.69
CA VAL A 386 6.78 -6.48 15.58
C VAL A 386 5.71 -7.57 15.67
N ARG A 387 6.07 -8.78 16.08
CA ARG A 387 5.11 -9.84 16.37
C ARG A 387 4.11 -9.43 17.45
N ARG A 388 4.58 -8.83 18.54
CA ARG A 388 3.70 -8.31 19.60
C ARG A 388 2.78 -7.20 19.12
N ILE A 389 3.27 -6.33 18.23
CA ILE A 389 2.43 -5.30 17.59
C ILE A 389 1.35 -5.95 16.72
N ALA A 390 1.71 -6.97 15.94
CA ALA A 390 0.77 -7.72 15.11
C ALA A 390 -0.30 -8.45 15.94
N GLU A 391 0.10 -9.10 17.04
CA GLU A 391 -0.80 -9.73 18.00
C GLU A 391 -1.73 -8.71 18.67
N ALA A 392 -1.20 -7.56 19.08
CA ALA A 392 -1.99 -6.47 19.66
C ALA A 392 -3.00 -5.90 18.64
N TYR A 393 -2.63 -5.79 17.37
CA TYR A 393 -3.55 -5.39 16.31
C TYR A 393 -4.73 -6.37 16.16
N GLN A 394 -4.45 -7.67 16.11
CA GLN A 394 -5.49 -8.70 15.99
C GLN A 394 -6.42 -8.73 17.21
N LEU A 395 -5.85 -8.59 18.40
CA LEU A 395 -6.63 -8.50 19.63
C LEU A 395 -7.53 -7.27 19.64
N LEU A 396 -6.96 -6.10 19.29
CA LEU A 396 -7.69 -4.83 19.24
C LEU A 396 -8.81 -4.89 18.21
N LEU A 397 -8.56 -5.47 17.02
CA LEU A 397 -9.59 -5.69 16.01
C LEU A 397 -10.71 -6.59 16.52
N THR A 398 -10.37 -7.67 17.21
CA THR A 398 -11.36 -8.57 17.79
C THR A 398 -12.25 -7.87 18.82
N CYS A 399 -11.63 -7.12 19.75
CA CYS A 399 -12.37 -6.32 20.73
C CYS A 399 -13.20 -5.18 20.10
N TRP A 400 -12.72 -4.61 18.98
CA TRP A 400 -13.47 -3.59 18.24
C TRP A 400 -14.76 -4.12 17.65
N LEU A 401 -14.76 -5.38 17.22
CA LEU A 401 -15.88 -6.03 16.54
C LEU A 401 -16.84 -6.74 17.54
N ASP A 402 -16.48 -6.87 18.83
CA ASP A 402 -17.35 -7.35 19.90
C ASP A 402 -18.30 -6.26 20.39
#